data_3dd0fa2508793b33e19d96d4baaab0b0
#
_entry.id   3dd0fa2508793b33e19d96d4baaab0b0
#
_cell.length_a   1.000
_cell.length_b   1.000
_cell.length_c   1.000
_cell.angle_alpha   90.00
_cell.angle_beta   90.00
_cell.angle_gamma   90.00
#
_symmetry.space_group_name_H-M   'P 1'
#
loop_
_entity.id
_entity.type
_entity.pdbx_description
1 polymer ?
#
loop_
_entity_poly.entity_id
_entity_poly.type
_entity_poly.pdbx_seq_one_letter_code
_entity_poly.pdbx_strand_id
1 'polypeptide(L)'
;CFEADGREFSDPEGRDFLGGTRFGELRGAGEVLKSPFRENAELFEAKVLPLRPGIPYRDCIVYRLHVRGFTKHSSSGLPAAKRGSFSGIIEKLPYLRELGVNVLELMPPYEFQELMFERFEPLSPKARERCPDGRINYWGFTEDALYYSPKHSFTQSGQDPSESFRALVRAVHEQGMELVLDFYFNYDGGRELPERISEVLRFWRVRYQIDGAHIIGTAPLELLRRDPFLSRFKLWAEHWEGTLPRSSDGEKYLADYNDGFQTELRCALKGDESMVGSLMERIRKNPSDRGEIQYLSNVTGLSLMDCFSYDRKHNEENGERGADGCEQNYSWNCGEEGPSRRKSVRLLRKKMFRNACLLLFLSQGTPLIQAGDEFGASRRGNNNAWCQDNELNWLDWRLLKKNRDLYEFMKYLIHFRREHPVFHQKEELTLLDSRGLGIPDLSFHGESAWQPDREPYRRQLGVMFSGLYAEDETFLLLCNFHWEEHRFLLPHPPAGTNWAMVIDSCREEQNGIYPKGEHPLLSDGEKRLLPRSIVLLQAEGCGEIPKKRRRRSGQRRKKSSEAGQRAVQEKQEVLP
;
A
#
# COMPACT_ATOMS: atom_id res chain seq x y z
N CYS A 1 9.77 11.44 -35.35
CA CYS A 1 8.44 11.31 -35.97
C CYS A 1 8.57 10.59 -37.31
N PHE A 2 7.52 9.94 -37.72
CA PHE A 2 7.36 9.34 -39.04
C PHE A 2 6.42 10.17 -39.88
N GLU A 3 6.57 10.11 -41.21
CA GLU A 3 5.65 10.69 -42.13
C GLU A 3 5.05 9.58 -43.03
N ALA A 4 3.74 9.48 -43.10
CA ALA A 4 3.04 8.64 -44.07
C ALA A 4 1.83 9.41 -44.66
N ASP A 5 1.69 9.34 -45.97
CA ASP A 5 0.63 10.02 -46.71
C ASP A 5 0.56 11.54 -46.43
N GLY A 6 1.73 12.19 -46.24
CA GLY A 6 1.81 13.61 -45.96
C GLY A 6 1.38 14.02 -44.54
N ARG A 7 1.25 13.03 -43.60
CA ARG A 7 0.96 13.27 -42.19
C ARG A 7 2.14 12.82 -41.33
N GLU A 8 2.52 13.68 -40.39
CA GLU A 8 3.52 13.33 -39.38
C GLU A 8 2.85 12.64 -38.17
N PHE A 9 3.48 11.62 -37.61
CA PHE A 9 3.08 11.03 -36.35
C PHE A 9 4.26 10.82 -35.41
N SER A 10 3.96 10.81 -34.11
CA SER A 10 4.94 10.47 -33.08
C SER A 10 5.38 9.03 -33.25
N ASP A 11 6.66 8.78 -33.05
CA ASP A 11 7.19 7.43 -33.00
C ASP A 11 6.69 6.71 -31.73
N PRO A 12 5.89 5.64 -31.83
CA PRO A 12 5.42 4.91 -30.66
C PRO A 12 6.55 4.22 -29.88
N GLU A 13 7.70 4.00 -30.53
CA GLU A 13 8.92 3.45 -29.93
C GLU A 13 9.93 4.54 -29.53
N GLY A 14 9.55 5.81 -29.66
CA GLY A 14 10.37 6.95 -29.32
C GLY A 14 10.75 6.96 -27.85
N ARG A 15 12.04 7.17 -27.53
CA ARG A 15 12.58 7.00 -26.18
C ARG A 15 12.76 8.29 -25.39
N ASP A 16 12.89 9.40 -26.08
CA ASP A 16 13.01 10.71 -25.45
C ASP A 16 12.28 11.71 -26.35
N PHE A 17 11.24 12.34 -25.87
CA PHE A 17 10.50 13.33 -26.64
C PHE A 17 10.92 14.75 -26.28
N LEU A 18 11.17 15.57 -27.29
CA LEU A 18 11.52 16.97 -27.14
C LEU A 18 10.32 17.86 -27.52
N GLY A 19 10.25 19.05 -26.92
CA GLY A 19 9.26 20.06 -27.28
C GLY A 19 7.85 19.80 -26.73
N GLY A 20 7.71 18.99 -25.65
CA GLY A 20 6.42 18.78 -25.00
C GLY A 20 5.84 20.05 -24.39
N THR A 21 4.51 20.17 -24.43
CA THR A 21 3.74 21.25 -23.82
C THR A 21 3.64 21.09 -22.30
N ARG A 22 3.15 22.12 -21.61
CA ARG A 22 2.77 22.00 -20.20
C ARG A 22 1.57 21.07 -20.05
N PHE A 23 1.43 20.46 -18.90
CA PHE A 23 0.31 19.57 -18.61
C PHE A 23 -1.03 20.27 -18.83
N GLY A 24 -1.91 19.66 -19.67
CA GLY A 24 -3.22 20.21 -20.02
C GLY A 24 -3.20 21.36 -21.02
N GLU A 25 -2.05 21.70 -21.62
CA GLU A 25 -2.00 22.64 -22.76
C GLU A 25 -2.24 21.92 -24.09
N LEU A 26 -2.99 22.58 -24.98
CA LEU A 26 -3.17 22.12 -26.35
C LEU A 26 -1.82 22.04 -27.06
N ARG A 27 -1.54 20.89 -27.65
CA ARG A 27 -0.55 20.83 -28.73
C ARG A 27 -1.17 21.49 -29.97
N GLY A 28 -0.42 22.32 -30.69
CA GLY A 28 -0.88 22.89 -31.93
C GLY A 28 -1.40 21.79 -32.86
N ALA A 29 -2.45 22.08 -33.62
CA ALA A 29 -3.01 21.12 -34.60
C ALA A 29 -1.88 20.65 -35.53
N GLY A 30 -1.55 19.36 -35.49
CA GLY A 30 -0.43 18.78 -36.25
C GLY A 30 0.93 18.81 -35.55
N GLU A 31 1.03 19.26 -34.31
CA GLU A 31 2.30 19.22 -33.57
C GLU A 31 2.56 17.81 -33.05
N VAL A 32 3.52 17.14 -33.66
CA VAL A 32 3.94 15.78 -33.36
C VAL A 32 5.13 15.82 -32.45
N LEU A 33 5.14 14.98 -31.41
CA LEU A 33 6.31 14.82 -30.54
C LEU A 33 7.48 14.26 -31.34
N LYS A 34 8.62 14.94 -31.28
CA LYS A 34 9.84 14.53 -31.98
C LYS A 34 10.78 13.83 -31.01
N SER A 35 11.13 12.58 -31.32
CA SER A 35 12.19 11.87 -30.64
C SER A 35 13.51 12.10 -31.40
N PRO A 36 14.60 12.54 -30.76
CA PRO A 36 15.90 12.63 -31.42
C PRO A 36 16.39 11.23 -31.77
N PHE A 37 16.93 11.08 -32.98
CA PHE A 37 17.68 9.87 -33.32
C PHE A 37 18.97 9.85 -32.49
N ARG A 38 19.09 8.88 -31.58
CA ARG A 38 20.34 8.61 -30.86
C ARG A 38 20.91 7.29 -31.35
N GLU A 39 22.19 7.27 -31.70
CA GLU A 39 22.87 6.04 -32.04
C GLU A 39 22.80 5.04 -30.86
N ASN A 40 22.55 3.77 -31.18
CA ASN A 40 22.36 2.70 -30.20
C ASN A 40 23.55 2.45 -29.26
N ALA A 41 24.69 3.09 -29.48
CA ALA A 41 25.90 2.93 -28.66
C ALA A 41 25.66 3.24 -27.16
N GLU A 42 24.83 4.24 -26.83
CA GLU A 42 24.52 4.58 -25.44
C GLU A 42 23.62 3.54 -24.74
N LEU A 43 22.92 2.71 -25.49
CA LEU A 43 22.06 1.65 -24.94
C LEU A 43 22.85 0.48 -24.37
N PHE A 44 24.04 0.22 -24.87
CA PHE A 44 24.93 -0.85 -24.41
C PHE A 44 25.86 -0.45 -23.28
N GLU A 45 26.03 0.83 -23.01
CA GLU A 45 26.78 1.33 -21.86
C GLU A 45 25.99 1.42 -20.56
N ALA A 46 24.72 1.05 -20.54
CA ALA A 46 24.00 0.82 -19.29
C ALA A 46 24.78 -0.26 -18.53
N LYS A 47 25.72 0.14 -17.66
CA LYS A 47 26.34 -0.76 -16.69
C LYS A 47 25.18 -1.50 -16.06
N VAL A 48 25.14 -2.83 -16.26
CA VAL A 48 24.22 -3.69 -15.53
C VAL A 48 24.62 -3.53 -14.07
N LEU A 49 24.06 -2.54 -13.41
CA LEU A 49 24.26 -2.39 -11.98
C LEU A 49 23.68 -3.63 -11.31
N PRO A 50 24.37 -4.20 -10.33
CA PRO A 50 23.84 -5.35 -9.62
C PRO A 50 22.46 -4.99 -9.09
N LEU A 51 21.49 -5.87 -9.32
CA LEU A 51 20.14 -5.72 -8.78
C LEU A 51 20.25 -5.55 -7.26
N ARG A 52 19.64 -4.48 -6.74
CA ARG A 52 19.55 -4.26 -5.30
C ARG A 52 18.70 -5.38 -4.69
N PRO A 53 19.02 -5.84 -3.47
CA PRO A 53 18.09 -6.69 -2.74
C PRO A 53 16.75 -5.98 -2.58
N GLY A 54 15.68 -6.62 -3.02
CA GLY A 54 14.33 -6.06 -2.88
C GLY A 54 13.89 -6.06 -1.41
N ILE A 55 13.05 -5.08 -1.04
CA ILE A 55 12.39 -5.06 0.28
C ILE A 55 11.34 -6.18 0.29
N PRO A 56 11.39 -7.16 1.22
CA PRO A 56 10.35 -8.19 1.32
C PRO A 56 8.96 -7.58 1.51
N TYR A 57 7.91 -8.18 0.93
CA TYR A 57 6.55 -7.65 1.02
C TYR A 57 6.08 -7.41 2.46
N ARG A 58 6.47 -8.27 3.41
CA ARG A 58 6.16 -8.11 4.84
C ARG A 58 6.67 -6.79 5.42
N ASP A 59 7.79 -6.27 4.88
CA ASP A 59 8.46 -5.06 5.38
C ASP A 59 8.11 -3.82 4.54
N CYS A 60 7.32 -3.99 3.46
CA CYS A 60 6.88 -2.89 2.61
C CYS A 60 5.77 -2.06 3.28
N ILE A 61 5.92 -0.74 3.18
CA ILE A 61 4.87 0.26 3.43
C ILE A 61 4.78 1.07 2.15
N VAL A 62 3.71 0.85 1.40
CA VAL A 62 3.52 1.44 0.07
C VAL A 62 2.82 2.80 0.18
N TYR A 63 3.28 3.76 -0.60
CA TYR A 63 2.66 5.08 -0.73
C TYR A 63 2.40 5.39 -2.20
N ARG A 64 1.12 5.39 -2.59
CA ARG A 64 0.71 5.64 -3.96
C ARG A 64 0.46 7.12 -4.18
N LEU A 65 1.04 7.69 -5.23
CA LEU A 65 0.91 9.10 -5.56
C LEU A 65 0.86 9.38 -7.06
N HIS A 66 0.23 10.50 -7.41
CA HIS A 66 0.30 11.08 -8.75
C HIS A 66 1.38 12.15 -8.80
N VAL A 67 2.31 12.08 -9.76
CA VAL A 67 3.48 12.98 -9.84
C VAL A 67 3.07 14.45 -9.74
N ARG A 68 2.07 14.85 -10.53
CA ARG A 68 1.61 16.25 -10.55
C ARG A 68 0.83 16.61 -9.28
N GLY A 69 -0.13 15.81 -8.89
CA GLY A 69 -1.03 16.11 -7.77
C GLY A 69 -0.32 16.22 -6.43
N PHE A 70 0.75 15.46 -6.24
CA PHE A 70 1.47 15.40 -4.98
C PHE A 70 2.03 16.76 -4.53
N THR A 71 2.55 17.57 -5.47
CA THR A 71 3.19 18.85 -5.12
C THR A 71 2.66 20.07 -5.88
N LYS A 72 1.68 19.92 -6.76
CA LYS A 72 1.18 21.01 -7.63
C LYS A 72 0.58 22.17 -6.86
N HIS A 73 -0.17 21.89 -5.80
CA HIS A 73 -0.80 22.93 -4.99
C HIS A 73 0.23 23.87 -4.37
N SER A 74 -0.08 25.17 -4.32
CA SER A 74 0.85 26.21 -3.81
C SER A 74 1.28 25.98 -2.36
N SER A 75 0.44 25.32 -1.56
CA SER A 75 0.72 24.96 -0.16
C SER A 75 1.80 23.89 0.00
N SER A 76 2.30 23.29 -1.09
CA SER A 76 3.43 22.35 -1.01
C SER A 76 4.72 23.00 -0.48
N GLY A 77 4.79 24.32 -0.47
CA GLY A 77 5.96 25.08 -0.02
C GLY A 77 7.12 25.09 -1.01
N LEU A 78 6.92 24.48 -2.20
CA LEU A 78 7.96 24.40 -3.22
C LEU A 78 7.93 25.58 -4.18
N PRO A 79 9.09 25.96 -4.80
CA PRO A 79 9.14 26.88 -5.92
C PRO A 79 8.23 26.43 -7.06
N ALA A 80 7.58 27.39 -7.74
CA ALA A 80 6.62 27.08 -8.82
C ALA A 80 7.18 26.14 -9.89
N ALA A 81 8.46 26.29 -10.23
CA ALA A 81 9.14 25.45 -11.22
C ALA A 81 9.27 23.96 -10.82
N LYS A 82 9.26 23.65 -9.51
CA LYS A 82 9.35 22.27 -9.01
C LYS A 82 7.98 21.63 -8.73
N ARG A 83 6.91 22.43 -8.68
CA ARG A 83 5.57 21.92 -8.33
C ARG A 83 5.02 21.02 -9.42
N GLY A 84 4.53 19.85 -9.03
CA GLY A 84 3.92 18.89 -9.95
C GLY A 84 4.91 18.20 -10.88
N SER A 85 6.17 18.05 -10.45
CA SER A 85 7.23 17.44 -11.22
C SER A 85 7.98 16.36 -10.44
N PHE A 86 8.81 15.57 -11.12
CA PHE A 86 9.73 14.60 -10.50
C PHE A 86 10.63 15.26 -9.44
N SER A 87 11.14 16.47 -9.70
CA SER A 87 11.90 17.23 -8.71
C SER A 87 11.09 17.60 -7.47
N GLY A 88 9.78 17.81 -7.63
CA GLY A 88 8.89 18.08 -6.50
C GLY A 88 8.75 16.87 -5.58
N ILE A 89 8.76 15.65 -6.13
CA ILE A 89 8.76 14.42 -5.32
C ILE A 89 10.09 14.30 -4.56
N ILE A 90 11.22 14.55 -5.22
CA ILE A 90 12.56 14.50 -4.58
C ILE A 90 12.59 15.38 -3.33
N GLU A 91 12.07 16.61 -3.40
CA GLU A 91 12.00 17.53 -2.26
C GLU A 91 11.13 17.01 -1.09
N LYS A 92 10.20 16.08 -1.37
CA LYS A 92 9.30 15.50 -0.37
C LYS A 92 9.74 14.13 0.14
N LEU A 93 10.82 13.55 -0.36
CA LEU A 93 11.33 12.25 0.13
C LEU A 93 11.64 12.25 1.63
N PRO A 94 12.22 13.31 2.24
CA PRO A 94 12.42 13.34 3.69
C PRO A 94 11.12 13.22 4.48
N TYR A 95 10.02 13.84 4.01
CA TYR A 95 8.70 13.72 4.61
C TYR A 95 8.18 12.26 4.55
N LEU A 96 8.29 11.60 3.39
CA LEU A 96 7.85 10.22 3.20
C LEU A 96 8.66 9.25 4.06
N ARG A 97 9.97 9.49 4.17
CA ARG A 97 10.85 8.73 5.05
C ARG A 97 10.49 8.91 6.53
N GLU A 98 10.19 10.15 6.95
CA GLU A 98 9.75 10.45 8.32
C GLU A 98 8.42 9.75 8.64
N LEU A 99 7.47 9.71 7.70
CA LEU A 99 6.22 8.95 7.83
C LEU A 99 6.48 7.46 8.01
N GLY A 100 7.56 6.94 7.45
CA GLY A 100 7.94 5.53 7.52
C GLY A 100 7.68 4.75 6.23
N VAL A 101 7.37 5.41 5.13
CA VAL A 101 7.20 4.81 3.79
C VAL A 101 8.54 4.29 3.27
N ASN A 102 8.52 3.17 2.57
CA ASN A 102 9.71 2.60 1.93
C ASN A 102 9.48 2.07 0.50
N VAL A 103 8.25 2.13 0.00
CA VAL A 103 7.93 1.85 -1.41
C VAL A 103 7.05 2.97 -1.95
N LEU A 104 7.47 3.61 -3.03
CA LEU A 104 6.66 4.58 -3.76
C LEU A 104 6.01 3.92 -4.97
N GLU A 105 4.70 4.07 -5.11
CA GLU A 105 3.95 3.69 -6.30
C GLU A 105 3.55 4.97 -7.06
N LEU A 106 4.05 5.13 -8.26
CA LEU A 106 3.74 6.29 -9.10
C LEU A 106 2.68 5.94 -10.13
N MET A 107 1.59 6.70 -10.17
CA MET A 107 0.66 6.69 -11.29
C MET A 107 1.42 7.04 -12.59
N PRO A 108 0.91 6.66 -13.78
CA PRO A 108 1.66 6.64 -15.03
C PRO A 108 2.64 7.80 -15.21
N PRO A 109 3.97 7.56 -15.13
CA PRO A 109 4.97 8.60 -15.28
C PRO A 109 5.57 8.67 -16.70
N TYR A 110 5.08 7.82 -17.61
CA TYR A 110 5.46 7.80 -19.02
C TYR A 110 4.63 8.81 -19.84
N GLU A 111 5.03 9.05 -21.09
CA GLU A 111 4.36 10.02 -21.94
C GLU A 111 3.01 9.49 -22.43
N PHE A 112 1.97 10.30 -22.34
CA PHE A 112 0.62 10.01 -22.80
C PHE A 112 -0.10 11.29 -23.21
N GLN A 113 -1.17 11.16 -24.00
CA GLN A 113 -2.03 12.27 -24.36
C GLN A 113 -2.92 12.69 -23.20
N GLU A 114 -2.77 13.92 -22.70
CA GLU A 114 -3.60 14.45 -21.63
C GLU A 114 -4.96 14.95 -22.11
N LEU A 115 -5.03 15.53 -23.30
CA LEU A 115 -6.27 16.12 -23.81
C LEU A 115 -7.07 15.10 -24.59
N MET A 116 -8.30 14.90 -24.17
CA MET A 116 -9.25 14.02 -24.86
C MET A 116 -10.24 14.88 -25.65
N PHE A 117 -10.07 14.89 -26.97
CA PHE A 117 -10.89 15.71 -27.86
C PHE A 117 -12.25 15.10 -28.22
N GLU A 118 -12.58 13.89 -27.75
CA GLU A 118 -13.75 13.18 -28.24
C GLU A 118 -14.84 12.95 -27.18
N ARG A 119 -16.07 13.22 -27.59
CA ARG A 119 -17.37 12.68 -27.18
C ARG A 119 -18.13 13.32 -26.02
N PHE A 120 -17.59 14.22 -25.22
CA PHE A 120 -18.35 14.71 -24.08
C PHE A 120 -18.39 16.24 -24.04
N GLU A 121 -19.55 16.83 -24.22
CA GLU A 121 -19.73 18.23 -23.87
C GLU A 121 -19.69 18.41 -22.35
N PRO A 122 -18.84 19.30 -21.82
CA PRO A 122 -18.89 19.64 -20.40
C PRO A 122 -20.27 20.22 -20.05
N LEU A 123 -20.94 19.63 -19.09
CA LEU A 123 -22.33 19.98 -18.78
C LEU A 123 -22.44 21.12 -17.77
N SER A 124 -21.42 21.34 -16.96
CA SER A 124 -21.44 22.45 -16.00
C SER A 124 -20.60 23.64 -16.49
N PRO A 125 -21.01 24.90 -16.17
CA PRO A 125 -20.21 26.08 -16.46
C PRO A 125 -18.79 25.99 -15.85
N LYS A 126 -18.67 25.46 -14.63
CA LYS A 126 -17.38 25.27 -13.96
C LYS A 126 -16.48 24.24 -14.66
N ALA A 127 -17.06 23.19 -15.22
CA ALA A 127 -16.31 22.22 -16.00
C ALA A 127 -15.79 22.84 -17.31
N ARG A 128 -16.59 23.69 -17.97
CA ARG A 128 -16.19 24.44 -19.16
C ARG A 128 -15.08 25.46 -18.89
N GLU A 129 -15.12 26.14 -17.74
CA GLU A 129 -14.05 27.07 -17.35
C GLU A 129 -12.72 26.35 -17.10
N ARG A 130 -12.77 25.11 -16.59
CA ARG A 130 -11.58 24.33 -16.21
C ARG A 130 -10.97 23.56 -17.40
N CYS A 131 -11.76 23.19 -18.37
CA CYS A 131 -11.34 22.42 -19.54
C CYS A 131 -12.10 22.92 -20.78
N PRO A 132 -11.79 24.14 -21.28
CA PRO A 132 -12.55 24.77 -22.38
C PRO A 132 -12.48 23.99 -23.69
N ASP A 133 -11.38 23.27 -23.92
CA ASP A 133 -11.05 22.62 -25.19
C ASP A 133 -11.15 21.10 -25.16
N GLY A 134 -11.61 20.50 -24.05
CA GLY A 134 -11.73 19.07 -23.87
C GLY A 134 -11.55 18.61 -22.44
N ARG A 135 -11.65 17.31 -22.18
CA ARG A 135 -11.33 16.73 -20.87
C ARG A 135 -9.86 16.40 -20.77
N ILE A 136 -9.33 16.54 -19.58
CA ILE A 136 -7.95 16.19 -19.27
C ILE A 136 -7.93 14.76 -18.71
N ASN A 137 -7.21 13.84 -19.36
CA ASN A 137 -6.85 12.57 -18.77
C ASN A 137 -5.75 12.84 -17.71
N TYR A 138 -6.18 13.06 -16.47
CA TYR A 138 -5.28 13.39 -15.39
C TYR A 138 -4.51 12.16 -14.88
N TRP A 139 -5.15 10.98 -14.84
CA TRP A 139 -4.52 9.78 -14.30
C TRP A 139 -3.49 9.14 -15.24
N GLY A 140 -3.64 9.31 -16.55
CA GLY A 140 -2.76 8.70 -17.54
C GLY A 140 -3.11 7.26 -17.88
N PHE A 141 -4.27 6.75 -17.46
CA PHE A 141 -4.76 5.44 -17.90
C PHE A 141 -5.37 5.57 -19.29
N THR A 142 -4.59 5.22 -20.30
CA THR A 142 -4.96 5.34 -21.70
C THR A 142 -4.22 4.35 -22.57
N GLU A 143 -4.85 3.96 -23.66
CA GLU A 143 -4.25 3.12 -24.70
C GLU A 143 -3.28 3.91 -25.62
N ASP A 144 -3.37 5.24 -25.62
CA ASP A 144 -2.54 6.12 -26.45
C ASP A 144 -1.29 6.58 -25.66
N ALA A 145 -0.58 5.62 -25.07
CA ALA A 145 0.62 5.86 -24.30
C ALA A 145 1.90 5.61 -25.12
N LEU A 146 2.89 6.45 -24.89
CA LEU A 146 4.24 6.32 -25.44
C LEU A 146 5.15 5.79 -24.33
N TYR A 147 5.13 4.48 -24.11
CA TYR A 147 5.66 3.81 -22.93
C TYR A 147 7.18 3.96 -22.73
N TYR A 148 7.95 4.28 -23.76
CA TYR A 148 9.41 4.29 -23.68
C TYR A 148 10.03 5.64 -23.29
N SER A 149 9.20 6.62 -22.91
CA SER A 149 9.68 7.94 -22.49
C SER A 149 9.01 8.40 -21.19
N PRO A 150 9.78 8.93 -20.22
CA PRO A 150 9.19 9.64 -19.10
C PRO A 150 8.42 10.88 -19.56
N LYS A 151 7.38 11.23 -18.85
CA LYS A 151 6.47 12.31 -19.20
C LYS A 151 7.14 13.66 -19.15
N HIS A 152 7.17 14.37 -20.29
CA HIS A 152 7.80 15.69 -20.42
C HIS A 152 7.18 16.71 -19.47
N SER A 153 5.85 16.74 -19.37
CA SER A 153 5.13 17.71 -18.53
C SER A 153 5.31 17.51 -17.02
N PHE A 154 5.92 16.40 -16.59
CA PHE A 154 6.36 16.15 -15.20
C PHE A 154 7.83 16.56 -14.96
N THR A 155 8.46 17.22 -15.92
CA THR A 155 9.84 17.68 -15.87
C THR A 155 9.88 19.20 -15.75
N GLN A 156 10.89 19.76 -15.11
CA GLN A 156 11.06 21.20 -15.09
C GLN A 156 11.42 21.71 -16.50
N SER A 157 10.92 22.90 -16.83
CA SER A 157 11.20 23.52 -18.11
C SER A 157 12.71 23.57 -18.43
N GLY A 158 13.08 23.08 -19.59
CA GLY A 158 14.47 23.05 -20.06
C GLY A 158 15.31 21.88 -19.56
N GLN A 159 14.72 20.96 -18.79
CA GLN A 159 15.40 19.72 -18.37
C GLN A 159 15.01 18.55 -19.28
N ASP A 160 15.91 17.60 -19.41
CA ASP A 160 15.66 16.34 -20.09
C ASP A 160 14.76 15.43 -19.22
N PRO A 161 13.65 14.89 -19.76
CA PRO A 161 12.75 14.02 -19.01
C PRO A 161 13.41 12.75 -18.47
N SER A 162 14.26 12.12 -19.26
CA SER A 162 14.97 10.90 -18.88
C SER A 162 15.94 11.16 -17.74
N GLU A 163 16.70 12.26 -17.78
CA GLU A 163 17.60 12.62 -16.69
C GLU A 163 16.85 13.02 -15.42
N SER A 164 15.74 13.76 -15.57
CA SER A 164 14.89 14.12 -14.43
C SER A 164 14.29 12.90 -13.75
N PHE A 165 13.84 11.92 -14.53
CA PHE A 165 13.32 10.67 -13.99
C PHE A 165 14.43 9.80 -13.35
N ARG A 166 15.63 9.71 -13.98
CA ARG A 166 16.79 9.02 -13.36
C ARG A 166 17.20 9.68 -12.04
N ALA A 167 17.13 11.01 -11.97
CA ALA A 167 17.41 11.73 -10.71
C ALA A 167 16.41 11.35 -9.62
N LEU A 168 15.13 11.21 -9.95
CA LEU A 168 14.12 10.73 -9.01
C LEU A 168 14.43 9.30 -8.52
N VAL A 169 14.69 8.37 -9.44
CA VAL A 169 15.02 6.98 -9.07
C VAL A 169 16.22 6.92 -8.14
N ARG A 170 17.32 7.62 -8.48
CA ARG A 170 18.50 7.69 -7.61
C ARG A 170 18.17 8.24 -6.24
N ALA A 171 17.42 9.33 -6.16
CA ALA A 171 17.07 9.95 -4.88
C ALA A 171 16.19 9.02 -4.01
N VAL A 172 15.25 8.30 -4.62
CA VAL A 172 14.43 7.28 -3.93
C VAL A 172 15.32 6.16 -3.37
N HIS A 173 16.24 5.65 -4.20
CA HIS A 173 17.18 4.60 -3.80
C HIS A 173 18.16 5.05 -2.71
N GLU A 174 18.65 6.29 -2.75
CA GLU A 174 19.50 6.87 -1.71
C GLU A 174 18.79 6.97 -0.36
N GLN A 175 17.46 7.08 -0.35
CA GLN A 175 16.67 7.00 0.89
C GLN A 175 16.40 5.55 1.35
N GLY A 176 16.89 4.53 0.64
CA GLY A 176 16.62 3.13 0.93
C GLY A 176 15.21 2.69 0.56
N MET A 177 14.52 3.44 -0.29
CA MET A 177 13.18 3.15 -0.79
C MET A 177 13.21 2.44 -2.13
N GLU A 178 12.08 1.82 -2.51
CA GLU A 178 11.82 1.27 -3.84
C GLU A 178 10.83 2.11 -4.62
N LEU A 179 10.89 2.00 -5.95
CA LEU A 179 10.01 2.69 -6.88
C LEU A 179 9.27 1.69 -7.76
N VAL A 180 7.95 1.68 -7.67
CA VAL A 180 7.01 0.91 -8.48
C VAL A 180 6.22 1.86 -9.36
N LEU A 181 5.95 1.49 -10.60
CA LEU A 181 5.21 2.33 -11.56
C LEU A 181 3.92 1.66 -11.97
N ASP A 182 2.87 2.45 -12.12
CA ASP A 182 1.63 2.01 -12.76
C ASP A 182 1.82 1.93 -14.28
N PHE A 183 1.43 0.80 -14.87
CA PHE A 183 1.32 0.61 -16.31
C PHE A 183 -0.10 0.19 -16.66
N TYR A 184 -0.76 0.99 -17.48
CA TYR A 184 -2.07 0.64 -18.03
C TYR A 184 -1.90 -0.04 -19.39
N PHE A 185 -2.43 -1.24 -19.54
CA PHE A 185 -2.44 -1.99 -20.79
C PHE A 185 -3.85 -2.45 -21.14
N ASN A 186 -4.13 -2.56 -22.44
CA ASN A 186 -5.37 -3.12 -22.98
C ASN A 186 -5.06 -4.27 -23.94
N TYR A 187 -4.53 -5.34 -23.39
CA TYR A 187 -4.14 -6.54 -24.13
C TYR A 187 -5.36 -7.25 -24.77
N ASP A 188 -6.44 -7.42 -24.02
CA ASP A 188 -7.67 -8.08 -24.50
C ASP A 188 -8.38 -7.27 -25.59
N GLY A 189 -8.14 -5.97 -25.64
CA GLY A 189 -8.59 -5.09 -26.72
C GLY A 189 -7.82 -5.25 -28.03
N GLY A 190 -6.76 -6.09 -28.04
CA GLY A 190 -5.97 -6.42 -29.23
C GLY A 190 -5.10 -5.28 -29.78
N ARG A 191 -4.90 -4.21 -29.01
CA ARG A 191 -4.03 -3.09 -29.42
C ARG A 191 -2.55 -3.33 -29.12
N GLU A 192 -2.24 -4.19 -28.14
CA GLU A 192 -0.88 -4.42 -27.71
C GLU A 192 -0.49 -5.90 -27.85
N LEU A 193 0.72 -6.11 -28.34
CA LEU A 193 1.29 -7.46 -28.45
C LEU A 193 1.88 -7.88 -27.09
N PRO A 194 1.78 -9.16 -26.73
CA PRO A 194 2.37 -9.70 -25.48
C PRO A 194 3.85 -9.38 -25.33
N GLU A 195 4.59 -9.49 -26.42
CA GLU A 195 6.04 -9.23 -26.47
C GLU A 195 6.34 -7.76 -26.15
N ARG A 196 5.55 -6.84 -26.69
CA ARG A 196 5.71 -5.39 -26.44
C ARG A 196 5.50 -5.04 -24.98
N ILE A 197 4.50 -5.64 -24.31
CA ILE A 197 4.28 -5.44 -22.87
C ILE A 197 5.50 -5.88 -22.08
N SER A 198 6.06 -7.07 -22.38
CA SER A 198 7.28 -7.54 -21.73
C SER A 198 8.47 -6.62 -22.01
N GLU A 199 8.63 -6.14 -23.24
CA GLU A 199 9.71 -5.22 -23.62
C GLU A 199 9.61 -3.88 -22.90
N VAL A 200 8.42 -3.30 -22.76
CA VAL A 200 8.20 -2.07 -22.00
C VAL A 200 8.68 -2.25 -20.56
N LEU A 201 8.27 -3.32 -19.87
CA LEU A 201 8.67 -3.56 -18.49
C LEU A 201 10.17 -3.80 -18.35
N ARG A 202 10.77 -4.57 -19.26
CA ARG A 202 12.23 -4.78 -19.31
C ARG A 202 12.98 -3.47 -19.56
N PHE A 203 12.47 -2.62 -20.49
CA PHE A 203 13.07 -1.32 -20.77
C PHE A 203 13.14 -0.45 -19.52
N TRP A 204 12.03 -0.27 -18.78
CA TRP A 204 12.02 0.54 -17.58
C TRP A 204 12.90 -0.04 -16.48
N ARG A 205 12.90 -1.35 -16.32
CA ARG A 205 13.79 -2.04 -15.38
C ARG A 205 15.28 -1.82 -15.70
N VAL A 206 15.67 -1.95 -16.96
CA VAL A 206 17.07 -1.84 -17.37
C VAL A 206 17.51 -0.38 -17.47
N ARG A 207 16.70 0.46 -18.13
CA ARG A 207 17.05 1.85 -18.43
C ARG A 207 17.00 2.76 -17.22
N TYR A 208 16.01 2.57 -16.38
CA TYR A 208 15.75 3.44 -15.22
C TYR A 208 15.96 2.74 -13.87
N GLN A 209 16.11 1.43 -13.86
CA GLN A 209 16.33 0.63 -12.63
C GLN A 209 15.19 0.79 -11.61
N ILE A 210 13.94 0.85 -12.08
CA ILE A 210 12.77 0.78 -11.22
C ILE A 210 12.68 -0.61 -10.58
N ASP A 211 12.03 -0.71 -9.43
CA ASP A 211 11.99 -1.93 -8.61
C ASP A 211 10.75 -2.79 -8.88
N GLY A 212 9.72 -2.22 -9.52
CA GLY A 212 8.49 -2.95 -9.83
C GLY A 212 7.54 -2.22 -10.78
N ALA A 213 6.49 -2.94 -11.16
CA ALA A 213 5.38 -2.45 -11.96
C ALA A 213 4.05 -2.93 -11.39
N HIS A 214 3.06 -2.05 -11.35
CA HIS A 214 1.67 -2.38 -11.14
C HIS A 214 0.95 -2.41 -12.48
N ILE A 215 0.43 -3.56 -12.85
CA ILE A 215 -0.27 -3.80 -14.11
C ILE A 215 -1.74 -3.46 -13.92
N ILE A 216 -2.22 -2.45 -14.62
CA ILE A 216 -3.59 -1.97 -14.60
C ILE A 216 -4.23 -2.28 -15.97
N GLY A 217 -5.49 -2.68 -15.97
CA GLY A 217 -6.17 -3.16 -17.16
C GLY A 217 -5.85 -4.62 -17.44
N THR A 218 -5.61 -4.99 -18.71
CA THR A 218 -5.36 -6.38 -19.10
C THR A 218 -3.98 -6.57 -19.67
N ALA A 219 -3.32 -7.69 -19.31
CA ALA A 219 -1.99 -8.05 -19.76
C ALA A 219 -1.80 -9.58 -19.77
N PRO A 220 -0.85 -10.12 -20.56
CA PRO A 220 -0.56 -11.55 -20.60
C PRO A 220 0.21 -11.99 -19.34
N LEU A 221 -0.47 -12.02 -18.18
CA LEU A 221 0.14 -12.26 -16.87
C LEU A 221 0.95 -13.56 -16.81
N GLU A 222 0.49 -14.60 -17.51
CA GLU A 222 1.16 -15.89 -17.59
C GLU A 222 2.55 -15.78 -18.28
N LEU A 223 2.66 -14.92 -19.28
CA LEU A 223 3.94 -14.63 -19.95
C LEU A 223 4.85 -13.83 -19.00
N LEU A 224 4.32 -12.80 -18.36
CA LEU A 224 5.08 -11.90 -17.48
C LEU A 224 5.68 -12.62 -16.27
N ARG A 225 4.91 -13.52 -15.64
CA ARG A 225 5.41 -14.28 -14.46
C ARG A 225 6.53 -15.25 -14.80
N ARG A 226 6.63 -15.69 -16.06
CA ARG A 226 7.66 -16.62 -16.54
C ARG A 226 8.87 -15.93 -17.15
N ASP A 227 8.83 -14.61 -17.28
CA ASP A 227 9.91 -13.83 -17.88
C ASP A 227 11.14 -13.82 -16.94
N PRO A 228 12.29 -14.41 -17.35
CA PRO A 228 13.49 -14.43 -16.51
C PRO A 228 14.03 -13.04 -16.19
N PHE A 229 13.82 -12.07 -17.11
CA PHE A 229 14.23 -10.69 -16.89
C PHE A 229 13.34 -9.95 -15.88
N LEU A 230 12.15 -10.46 -15.59
CA LEU A 230 11.24 -9.89 -14.59
C LEU A 230 11.30 -10.66 -13.26
N SER A 231 12.12 -11.72 -13.15
CA SER A 231 12.37 -12.39 -11.88
C SER A 231 12.97 -11.41 -10.86
N ARG A 232 12.47 -11.41 -9.61
CA ARG A 232 12.81 -10.44 -8.55
C ARG A 232 12.38 -8.98 -8.81
N PHE A 233 11.65 -8.72 -9.88
CA PHE A 233 11.00 -7.46 -10.15
C PHE A 233 9.59 -7.53 -9.56
N LYS A 234 9.20 -6.60 -8.70
CA LYS A 234 7.87 -6.60 -8.12
C LYS A 234 6.83 -6.40 -9.22
N LEU A 235 5.96 -7.39 -9.42
CA LEU A 235 4.84 -7.30 -10.33
C LEU A 235 3.54 -7.40 -9.55
N TRP A 236 2.74 -6.36 -9.62
CA TRP A 236 1.41 -6.29 -9.02
C TRP A 236 0.35 -6.37 -10.09
N ALA A 237 -0.68 -7.15 -9.87
CA ALA A 237 -1.84 -7.26 -10.73
C ALA A 237 -3.07 -7.51 -9.87
N GLU A 238 -4.27 -7.32 -10.43
CA GLU A 238 -5.52 -7.53 -9.70
C GLU A 238 -5.57 -8.92 -9.05
N HIS A 239 -5.18 -9.94 -9.81
CA HIS A 239 -5.08 -11.31 -9.32
C HIS A 239 -4.12 -12.15 -10.15
N TRP A 240 -3.34 -13.00 -9.49
CA TRP A 240 -2.48 -13.99 -10.12
C TRP A 240 -3.08 -15.39 -9.95
N GLU A 241 -3.27 -16.10 -11.05
CA GLU A 241 -3.83 -17.45 -11.02
C GLU A 241 -2.79 -18.53 -10.66
N GLY A 242 -3.25 -19.60 -10.01
CA GLY A 242 -2.46 -20.78 -9.70
C GLY A 242 -1.35 -20.57 -8.69
N THR A 243 -0.42 -21.53 -8.59
CA THR A 243 0.77 -21.45 -7.73
C THR A 243 1.86 -20.62 -8.40
N LEU A 244 2.40 -19.67 -7.69
CA LEU A 244 3.35 -18.70 -8.23
C LEU A 244 4.80 -19.09 -7.90
N PRO A 245 5.77 -18.75 -8.80
CA PRO A 245 7.18 -18.95 -8.54
C PRO A 245 7.66 -17.95 -7.48
N ARG A 246 8.56 -18.40 -6.60
CA ARG A 246 9.36 -17.54 -5.73
C ARG A 246 10.71 -17.24 -6.38
N SER A 247 11.35 -16.16 -5.97
CA SER A 247 12.71 -15.88 -6.37
C SER A 247 13.69 -16.92 -5.81
N SER A 248 14.92 -16.95 -6.32
CA SER A 248 15.95 -17.93 -5.92
C SER A 248 16.35 -17.83 -4.43
N ASP A 249 16.10 -16.70 -3.76
CA ASP A 249 16.26 -16.49 -2.32
C ASP A 249 15.01 -16.84 -1.51
N GLY A 250 13.96 -17.35 -2.19
CA GLY A 250 12.69 -17.74 -1.57
C GLY A 250 11.77 -16.59 -1.20
N GLU A 251 12.05 -15.36 -1.68
CA GLU A 251 11.18 -14.20 -1.45
C GLU A 251 10.09 -14.11 -2.54
N LYS A 252 8.96 -13.51 -2.18
CA LYS A 252 7.83 -13.22 -3.07
C LYS A 252 8.18 -12.03 -3.95
N TYR A 253 7.85 -12.05 -5.24
CA TYR A 253 8.00 -10.91 -6.15
C TYR A 253 6.73 -10.55 -6.91
N LEU A 254 5.72 -11.42 -6.88
CA LEU A 254 4.37 -11.17 -7.40
C LEU A 254 3.44 -10.80 -6.25
N ALA A 255 2.44 -9.95 -6.49
CA ALA A 255 1.43 -9.63 -5.49
C ALA A 255 0.06 -9.42 -6.11
N ASP A 256 -0.98 -9.86 -5.39
CA ASP A 256 -2.37 -9.51 -5.68
C ASP A 256 -2.66 -8.09 -5.18
N TYR A 257 -3.36 -7.32 -6.01
CA TYR A 257 -3.75 -5.94 -5.74
C TYR A 257 -5.20 -5.74 -6.15
N ASN A 258 -6.13 -6.00 -5.22
CA ASN A 258 -7.56 -5.97 -5.47
C ASN A 258 -8.35 -5.30 -4.35
N ASP A 259 -9.61 -4.96 -4.65
CA ASP A 259 -10.49 -4.22 -3.74
C ASP A 259 -11.06 -5.06 -2.58
N GLY A 260 -10.73 -6.35 -2.48
CA GLY A 260 -11.36 -7.23 -1.49
C GLY A 260 -11.15 -6.79 -0.05
N PHE A 261 -9.91 -6.41 0.32
CA PHE A 261 -9.61 -5.88 1.65
C PHE A 261 -10.38 -4.58 1.92
N GLN A 262 -10.33 -3.63 0.99
CA GLN A 262 -11.04 -2.34 1.06
C GLN A 262 -12.54 -2.53 1.28
N THR A 263 -13.17 -3.34 0.45
CA THR A 263 -14.62 -3.58 0.47
C THR A 263 -15.09 -4.16 1.79
N GLU A 264 -14.49 -5.26 2.22
CA GLU A 264 -14.93 -5.99 3.40
C GLU A 264 -14.66 -5.21 4.70
N LEU A 265 -13.50 -4.52 4.79
CA LEU A 265 -13.20 -3.72 5.96
C LEU A 265 -14.06 -2.45 6.06
N ARG A 266 -14.37 -1.81 4.95
CA ARG A 266 -15.30 -0.66 4.95
C ARG A 266 -16.70 -1.09 5.40
N CYS A 267 -17.21 -2.24 4.92
CA CYS A 267 -18.47 -2.82 5.37
C CYS A 267 -18.44 -3.09 6.89
N ALA A 268 -17.37 -3.71 7.39
CA ALA A 268 -17.23 -3.98 8.82
C ALA A 268 -17.17 -2.69 9.65
N LEU A 269 -16.37 -1.71 9.24
CA LEU A 269 -16.26 -0.40 9.91
C LEU A 269 -17.62 0.33 9.95
N LYS A 270 -18.40 0.24 8.89
CA LYS A 270 -19.77 0.77 8.83
C LYS A 270 -20.71 0.03 9.78
N GLY A 271 -20.42 -1.22 10.12
CA GLY A 271 -21.22 -2.10 10.97
C GLY A 271 -22.25 -2.91 10.19
N ASP A 272 -21.94 -3.29 8.96
CA ASP A 272 -22.77 -4.17 8.15
C ASP A 272 -22.81 -5.59 8.76
N GLU A 273 -23.81 -6.35 8.37
CA GLU A 273 -23.99 -7.73 8.82
C GLU A 273 -23.01 -8.70 8.16
N SER A 274 -22.78 -9.85 8.80
CA SER A 274 -21.98 -10.96 8.26
C SER A 274 -20.50 -10.65 8.00
N MET A 275 -19.93 -9.56 8.57
CA MET A 275 -18.56 -9.14 8.29
C MET A 275 -17.50 -9.81 9.16
N VAL A 276 -17.86 -10.44 10.29
CA VAL A 276 -16.87 -11.01 11.22
C VAL A 276 -16.03 -12.09 10.54
N GLY A 277 -16.66 -13.00 9.77
CA GLY A 277 -15.95 -14.06 9.05
C GLY A 277 -14.97 -13.52 8.03
N SER A 278 -15.39 -12.56 7.21
CA SER A 278 -14.54 -11.88 6.21
C SER A 278 -13.36 -11.18 6.86
N LEU A 279 -13.58 -10.46 7.97
CA LEU A 279 -12.50 -9.82 8.71
C LEU A 279 -11.45 -10.80 9.23
N MET A 280 -11.88 -11.95 9.78
CA MET A 280 -10.97 -12.99 10.24
C MET A 280 -10.04 -13.45 9.12
N GLU A 281 -10.56 -13.65 7.92
CA GLU A 281 -9.76 -14.03 6.75
C GLU A 281 -8.84 -12.90 6.27
N ARG A 282 -9.35 -11.66 6.18
CA ARG A 282 -8.56 -10.52 5.68
C ARG A 282 -7.41 -10.13 6.60
N ILE A 283 -7.61 -10.19 7.92
CA ILE A 283 -6.56 -9.83 8.89
C ILE A 283 -5.36 -10.79 8.80
N ARG A 284 -5.59 -12.09 8.59
CA ARG A 284 -4.52 -13.10 8.51
C ARG A 284 -3.94 -13.31 7.11
N LYS A 285 -4.63 -12.83 6.04
CA LYS A 285 -4.29 -13.15 4.65
C LYS A 285 -2.87 -12.70 4.30
N ASN A 286 -2.03 -13.69 4.00
CA ASN A 286 -0.66 -13.52 3.56
C ASN A 286 -0.18 -14.78 2.81
N PRO A 287 -0.71 -15.05 1.60
CA PRO A 287 -0.43 -16.27 0.85
C PRO A 287 1.06 -16.57 0.75
N SER A 288 1.42 -17.84 0.82
CA SER A 288 2.84 -18.25 0.87
C SER A 288 3.63 -17.92 -0.40
N ASP A 289 2.97 -17.82 -1.55
CA ASP A 289 3.60 -17.68 -2.87
C ASP A 289 3.54 -16.25 -3.46
N ARG A 290 2.75 -15.35 -2.87
CA ARG A 290 2.55 -13.97 -3.36
C ARG A 290 2.39 -12.97 -2.23
N GLY A 291 2.63 -11.70 -2.53
CA GLY A 291 2.24 -10.59 -1.67
C GLY A 291 0.74 -10.32 -1.75
N GLU A 292 0.20 -9.65 -0.77
CA GLU A 292 -1.17 -9.14 -0.72
C GLU A 292 -1.14 -7.66 -0.42
N ILE A 293 -1.39 -6.81 -1.43
CA ILE A 293 -1.43 -5.35 -1.24
C ILE A 293 -2.77 -4.99 -0.63
N GLN A 294 -2.74 -4.43 0.56
CA GLN A 294 -3.93 -4.08 1.35
C GLN A 294 -4.08 -2.57 1.45
N TYR A 295 -5.26 -2.06 1.12
CA TYR A 295 -5.59 -0.63 1.18
C TYR A 295 -7.04 -0.41 1.58
N LEU A 296 -7.34 0.79 2.07
CA LEU A 296 -8.70 1.23 2.43
C LEU A 296 -9.22 2.31 1.50
N SER A 297 -8.36 2.92 0.70
CA SER A 297 -8.67 3.93 -0.29
C SER A 297 -7.75 3.76 -1.50
N ASN A 298 -8.26 4.14 -2.66
CA ASN A 298 -7.51 4.07 -3.91
C ASN A 298 -7.87 5.29 -4.78
N VAL A 299 -7.21 5.43 -5.93
CA VAL A 299 -7.54 6.50 -6.89
C VAL A 299 -8.93 6.33 -7.47
N THR A 300 -9.34 5.09 -7.74
CA THR A 300 -10.69 4.69 -8.13
C THR A 300 -11.55 4.46 -6.89
N GLY A 301 -12.12 5.52 -6.34
CA GLY A 301 -12.94 5.44 -5.15
C GLY A 301 -12.82 6.68 -4.26
N LEU A 302 -13.51 6.67 -3.12
CA LEU A 302 -13.41 7.72 -2.13
C LEU A 302 -12.06 7.70 -1.40
N SER A 303 -11.51 8.88 -1.06
CA SER A 303 -10.37 8.99 -0.15
C SER A 303 -10.73 8.43 1.23
N LEU A 304 -9.74 8.09 2.06
CA LEU A 304 -10.01 7.50 3.38
C LEU A 304 -10.91 8.40 4.24
N MET A 305 -10.70 9.71 4.22
CA MET A 305 -11.57 10.65 4.96
C MET A 305 -12.96 10.77 4.33
N ASP A 306 -13.06 10.71 3.00
CA ASP A 306 -14.35 10.78 2.32
C ASP A 306 -15.21 9.54 2.60
N CYS A 307 -14.59 8.36 2.84
CA CYS A 307 -15.31 7.16 3.27
C CYS A 307 -16.10 7.34 4.58
N PHE A 308 -15.70 8.29 5.42
CA PHE A 308 -16.38 8.64 6.68
C PHE A 308 -17.12 9.98 6.61
N SER A 309 -17.21 10.55 5.40
CA SER A 309 -17.81 11.87 5.20
C SER A 309 -18.93 11.90 4.18
N TYR A 310 -19.02 10.87 3.32
CA TYR A 310 -19.99 10.82 2.24
C TYR A 310 -20.62 9.43 2.12
N ASP A 311 -21.94 9.39 1.99
CA ASP A 311 -22.68 8.16 1.66
C ASP A 311 -22.80 7.96 0.16
N ARG A 312 -22.74 9.05 -0.60
CA ARG A 312 -22.92 9.06 -2.06
C ARG A 312 -21.69 9.63 -2.76
N LYS A 313 -21.51 9.25 -4.02
CA LYS A 313 -20.53 9.89 -4.89
C LYS A 313 -21.00 11.29 -5.31
N HIS A 314 -20.05 12.20 -5.49
CA HIS A 314 -20.26 13.58 -5.94
C HIS A 314 -19.35 13.84 -7.16
N ASN A 315 -19.73 13.27 -8.31
CA ASN A 315 -18.94 13.29 -9.55
C ASN A 315 -19.48 14.30 -10.59
N GLU A 316 -20.38 15.20 -10.21
CA GLU A 316 -21.04 16.13 -11.13
C GLU A 316 -20.04 17.02 -11.89
N GLU A 317 -18.93 17.38 -11.24
CA GLU A 317 -17.87 18.18 -11.85
C GLU A 317 -17.09 17.44 -12.95
N ASN A 318 -17.23 16.11 -13.06
CA ASN A 318 -16.57 15.32 -14.11
C ASN A 318 -17.27 15.47 -15.48
N GLY A 319 -18.47 16.08 -15.53
CA GLY A 319 -19.20 16.35 -16.74
C GLY A 319 -19.97 15.15 -17.30
N GLU A 320 -20.13 14.05 -16.55
CA GLU A 320 -20.89 12.86 -16.91
C GLU A 320 -22.23 12.75 -16.15
N ARG A 321 -22.73 13.86 -15.64
CA ARG A 321 -23.98 13.93 -14.85
C ARG A 321 -23.96 13.04 -13.61
N GLY A 322 -22.78 12.73 -13.07
CA GLY A 322 -22.61 11.81 -11.94
C GLY A 322 -22.81 10.34 -12.30
N ALA A 323 -22.87 9.97 -13.59
CA ALA A 323 -23.03 8.59 -14.01
C ALA A 323 -21.74 7.76 -13.90
N ASP A 324 -20.59 8.43 -13.88
CA ASP A 324 -19.27 7.82 -13.78
C ASP A 324 -18.92 7.39 -12.36
N GLY A 325 -17.92 6.51 -12.25
CA GLY A 325 -17.47 5.97 -10.99
C GLY A 325 -18.39 4.92 -10.38
N CYS A 326 -17.91 4.24 -9.35
CA CYS A 326 -18.66 3.16 -8.69
C CYS A 326 -19.86 3.70 -7.87
N GLU A 327 -21.02 3.04 -7.96
CA GLU A 327 -22.18 3.38 -7.13
C GLU A 327 -22.00 2.95 -5.68
N GLN A 328 -21.35 1.81 -5.46
CA GLN A 328 -21.16 1.24 -4.13
C GLN A 328 -19.80 1.65 -3.56
N ASN A 329 -19.80 2.61 -2.65
CA ASN A 329 -18.58 3.09 -2.01
C ASN A 329 -18.28 2.40 -0.67
N TYR A 330 -19.22 1.63 -0.13
CA TYR A 330 -19.13 1.01 1.19
C TYR A 330 -18.75 2.03 2.28
N SER A 331 -19.24 3.24 2.15
CA SER A 331 -18.92 4.39 2.99
C SER A 331 -20.05 4.71 3.96
N TRP A 332 -19.77 5.58 4.93
CA TRP A 332 -20.74 6.07 5.90
C TRP A 332 -20.40 7.52 6.30
N ASN A 333 -21.30 8.45 6.08
CA ASN A 333 -21.09 9.88 6.34
C ASN A 333 -21.00 10.26 7.84
N CYS A 334 -21.13 9.30 8.75
CA CYS A 334 -21.16 9.53 10.20
C CYS A 334 -22.27 10.47 10.66
N GLY A 335 -23.39 10.54 9.93
CA GLY A 335 -24.60 11.29 10.26
C GLY A 335 -24.68 12.70 9.67
N GLU A 336 -23.78 13.09 8.77
CA GLU A 336 -23.84 14.33 8.01
C GLU A 336 -23.05 14.22 6.70
N GLU A 337 -23.69 14.49 5.57
CA GLU A 337 -23.06 14.42 4.27
C GLU A 337 -22.07 15.58 4.06
N GLY A 338 -20.83 15.26 3.67
CA GLY A 338 -19.81 16.25 3.42
C GLY A 338 -19.22 16.92 4.67
N PRO A 339 -18.66 18.14 4.55
CA PRO A 339 -18.02 18.83 5.66
C PRO A 339 -19.00 19.15 6.80
N SER A 340 -18.60 18.86 8.05
CA SER A 340 -19.44 19.09 9.24
C SER A 340 -18.86 20.13 10.20
N ARG A 341 -19.72 20.98 10.76
CA ARG A 341 -19.39 21.88 11.87
C ARG A 341 -19.69 21.25 13.23
N ARG A 342 -20.49 20.18 13.29
CA ARG A 342 -20.84 19.49 14.55
C ARG A 342 -19.62 18.76 15.12
N LYS A 343 -19.27 19.09 16.38
CA LYS A 343 -18.11 18.51 17.07
C LYS A 343 -18.24 16.98 17.16
N SER A 344 -19.43 16.46 17.49
CA SER A 344 -19.70 15.02 17.60
C SER A 344 -19.42 14.25 16.31
N VAL A 345 -19.85 14.78 15.16
CA VAL A 345 -19.59 14.16 13.84
C VAL A 345 -18.10 14.15 13.53
N ARG A 346 -17.42 15.27 13.76
CA ARG A 346 -15.97 15.35 13.50
C ARG A 346 -15.16 14.40 14.38
N LEU A 347 -15.52 14.26 15.66
CA LEU A 347 -14.87 13.30 16.56
C LEU A 347 -15.15 11.86 16.16
N LEU A 348 -16.38 11.55 15.75
CA LEU A 348 -16.72 10.24 15.24
C LEU A 348 -15.93 9.89 13.98
N ARG A 349 -15.81 10.81 13.01
CA ARG A 349 -14.98 10.61 11.80
C ARG A 349 -13.51 10.35 12.14
N LYS A 350 -12.93 11.08 13.09
CA LYS A 350 -11.55 10.83 13.55
C LYS A 350 -11.41 9.48 14.23
N LYS A 351 -12.42 9.04 14.99
CA LYS A 351 -12.44 7.69 15.59
C LYS A 351 -12.49 6.61 14.50
N MET A 352 -13.38 6.78 13.52
CA MET A 352 -13.48 5.84 12.39
C MET A 352 -12.18 5.79 11.57
N PHE A 353 -11.53 6.92 11.36
CA PHE A 353 -10.21 6.98 10.74
C PHE A 353 -9.17 6.18 11.53
N ARG A 354 -9.12 6.33 12.87
CA ARG A 354 -8.20 5.55 13.72
C ARG A 354 -8.50 4.05 13.65
N ASN A 355 -9.78 3.65 13.68
CA ASN A 355 -10.19 2.26 13.52
C ASN A 355 -9.71 1.68 12.17
N ALA A 356 -9.87 2.45 11.10
CA ALA A 356 -9.41 2.06 9.76
C ALA A 356 -7.90 1.84 9.71
N CYS A 357 -7.12 2.78 10.26
CA CYS A 357 -5.67 2.66 10.34
C CYS A 357 -5.24 1.45 11.18
N LEU A 358 -5.88 1.18 12.34
CA LEU A 358 -5.58 0.01 13.16
C LEU A 358 -5.77 -1.29 12.37
N LEU A 359 -6.87 -1.44 11.66
CA LEU A 359 -7.13 -2.64 10.86
C LEU A 359 -6.12 -2.76 9.70
N LEU A 360 -5.74 -1.67 9.04
CA LEU A 360 -4.79 -1.70 7.93
C LEU A 360 -3.39 -2.11 8.41
N PHE A 361 -2.87 -1.47 9.46
CA PHE A 361 -1.48 -1.67 9.87
C PHE A 361 -1.26 -2.89 10.77
N LEU A 362 -2.31 -3.43 11.39
CA LEU A 362 -2.21 -4.64 12.22
C LEU A 362 -2.65 -5.92 11.49
N SER A 363 -3.02 -5.85 10.22
CA SER A 363 -3.26 -7.01 9.36
C SER A 363 -1.96 -7.52 8.74
N GLN A 364 -1.90 -8.80 8.33
CA GLN A 364 -0.66 -9.46 7.88
C GLN A 364 -0.17 -9.03 6.49
N GLY A 365 -1.05 -8.58 5.59
CA GLY A 365 -0.67 -8.16 4.24
C GLY A 365 0.18 -6.88 4.20
N THR A 366 0.53 -6.46 2.99
CA THR A 366 1.35 -5.25 2.73
C THR A 366 0.46 -4.01 2.70
N PRO A 367 0.59 -3.08 3.66
CA PRO A 367 -0.27 -1.90 3.69
C PRO A 367 0.12 -0.87 2.62
N LEU A 368 -0.90 -0.31 1.98
CA LEU A 368 -0.79 0.80 1.03
C LEU A 368 -1.58 2.01 1.52
N ILE A 369 -0.98 3.17 1.40
CA ILE A 369 -1.53 4.49 1.71
C ILE A 369 -1.70 5.26 0.40
N GLN A 370 -2.89 5.76 0.13
CA GLN A 370 -3.11 6.73 -0.94
C GLN A 370 -2.63 8.12 -0.48
N ALA A 371 -1.88 8.80 -1.30
CA ALA A 371 -1.29 10.10 -0.97
C ALA A 371 -2.32 11.11 -0.43
N GLY A 372 -2.05 11.63 0.76
CA GLY A 372 -2.91 12.57 1.47
C GLY A 372 -3.85 11.93 2.49
N ASP A 373 -4.04 10.60 2.48
CA ASP A 373 -4.87 9.94 3.49
C ASP A 373 -4.34 10.16 4.90
N GLU A 374 -3.02 10.21 5.08
CA GLU A 374 -2.36 10.39 6.38
C GLU A 374 -2.70 11.72 7.07
N PHE A 375 -3.14 12.70 6.31
CA PHE A 375 -3.62 13.99 6.88
C PHE A 375 -5.07 14.31 6.49
N GLY A 376 -5.83 13.31 6.05
CA GLY A 376 -7.26 13.41 5.77
C GLY A 376 -7.60 14.30 4.58
N ALA A 377 -6.88 14.16 3.47
CA ALA A 377 -7.23 14.77 2.19
C ALA A 377 -8.60 14.28 1.71
N SER A 378 -9.34 15.15 1.05
CA SER A 378 -10.69 14.89 0.57
C SER A 378 -10.82 15.31 -0.90
N ARG A 379 -11.45 14.46 -1.70
CA ARG A 379 -11.89 14.78 -3.06
C ARG A 379 -13.34 15.26 -3.09
N ARG A 380 -13.87 15.69 -1.93
CA ARG A 380 -15.24 16.19 -1.75
C ARG A 380 -16.31 15.19 -2.20
N GLY A 381 -16.07 13.90 -1.98
CA GLY A 381 -16.98 12.84 -2.40
C GLY A 381 -16.88 12.45 -3.88
N ASN A 382 -15.96 13.03 -4.64
CA ASN A 382 -15.67 12.56 -5.99
C ASN A 382 -14.85 11.27 -5.92
N ASN A 383 -15.46 10.17 -6.37
CA ASN A 383 -14.84 8.84 -6.36
C ASN A 383 -14.21 8.43 -7.71
N ASN A 384 -14.18 9.35 -8.69
CA ASN A 384 -13.64 9.09 -10.03
C ASN A 384 -13.00 10.36 -10.62
N ALA A 385 -12.08 10.98 -9.92
CA ALA A 385 -11.51 12.28 -10.28
C ALA A 385 -10.48 12.21 -11.44
N TRP A 386 -10.65 11.29 -12.40
CA TRP A 386 -9.70 11.00 -13.47
C TRP A 386 -9.46 12.18 -14.42
N CYS A 387 -10.42 13.09 -14.52
CA CYS A 387 -10.37 14.25 -15.43
C CYS A 387 -10.18 15.59 -14.70
N GLN A 388 -9.75 15.57 -13.44
CA GLN A 388 -9.69 16.77 -12.60
C GLN A 388 -8.23 17.19 -12.33
N ASP A 389 -7.69 18.12 -13.16
CA ASP A 389 -6.39 18.75 -12.86
C ASP A 389 -6.58 20.02 -12.03
N ASN A 390 -7.06 19.86 -10.81
CA ASN A 390 -7.38 20.94 -9.90
C ASN A 390 -7.26 20.52 -8.43
N GLU A 391 -7.77 21.34 -7.52
CA GLU A 391 -7.73 21.14 -6.07
C GLU A 391 -8.43 19.86 -5.56
N LEU A 392 -9.21 19.15 -6.39
CA LEU A 392 -9.75 17.83 -6.02
C LEU A 392 -8.65 16.77 -5.99
N ASN A 393 -7.66 16.88 -6.88
CA ASN A 393 -6.54 15.95 -6.98
C ASN A 393 -5.21 16.53 -6.51
N TRP A 394 -5.10 17.87 -6.35
CA TRP A 394 -3.86 18.46 -5.84
C TRP A 394 -3.88 18.45 -4.32
N LEU A 395 -2.84 17.89 -3.69
CA LEU A 395 -2.77 17.79 -2.24
C LEU A 395 -2.62 19.17 -1.59
N ASP A 396 -3.56 19.50 -0.70
CA ASP A 396 -3.47 20.68 0.15
C ASP A 396 -2.63 20.39 1.39
N TRP A 397 -1.36 20.73 1.35
CA TRP A 397 -0.40 20.51 2.44
C TRP A 397 -0.71 21.31 3.71
N ARG A 398 -1.64 22.27 3.68
CA ARG A 398 -2.12 22.96 4.90
C ARG A 398 -2.86 21.99 5.83
N LEU A 399 -3.45 20.93 5.26
CA LEU A 399 -4.13 19.89 6.00
C LEU A 399 -3.17 19.12 6.93
N LEU A 400 -1.91 18.96 6.56
CA LEU A 400 -0.90 18.34 7.41
C LEU A 400 -0.76 19.06 8.77
N LYS A 401 -0.79 20.40 8.77
CA LYS A 401 -0.78 21.18 10.00
C LYS A 401 -2.13 21.13 10.73
N LYS A 402 -3.23 21.21 9.99
CA LYS A 402 -4.59 21.24 10.54
C LYS A 402 -4.98 19.91 11.20
N ASN A 403 -4.60 18.80 10.59
CA ASN A 403 -4.90 17.44 10.99
C ASN A 403 -3.64 16.70 11.43
N ARG A 404 -2.76 17.39 12.16
CA ARG A 404 -1.50 16.82 12.65
C ARG A 404 -1.71 15.56 13.48
N ASP A 405 -2.82 15.49 14.20
CA ASP A 405 -3.22 14.34 14.98
C ASP A 405 -3.44 13.07 14.12
N LEU A 406 -4.03 13.17 12.94
CA LEU A 406 -4.21 12.03 12.03
C LEU A 406 -2.86 11.54 11.50
N TYR A 407 -2.02 12.48 11.06
CA TYR A 407 -0.68 12.17 10.59
C TYR A 407 0.17 11.46 11.65
N GLU A 408 0.22 12.00 12.87
CA GLU A 408 1.01 11.40 13.95
C GLU A 408 0.47 10.02 14.35
N PHE A 409 -0.85 9.80 14.30
CA PHE A 409 -1.43 8.51 14.58
C PHE A 409 -1.04 7.47 13.51
N MET A 410 -1.15 7.80 12.22
CA MET A 410 -0.74 6.90 11.15
C MET A 410 0.76 6.63 11.19
N LYS A 411 1.58 7.66 11.37
CA LYS A 411 3.03 7.54 11.54
C LYS A 411 3.38 6.60 12.69
N TYR A 412 2.72 6.76 13.85
CA TYR A 412 2.91 5.87 15.01
C TYR A 412 2.62 4.41 14.64
N LEU A 413 1.50 4.13 13.98
CA LEU A 413 1.13 2.76 13.60
C LEU A 413 2.11 2.13 12.59
N ILE A 414 2.64 2.91 11.66
CA ILE A 414 3.66 2.43 10.73
C ILE A 414 4.93 2.00 11.50
N HIS A 415 5.39 2.84 12.44
CA HIS A 415 6.55 2.52 13.26
C HIS A 415 6.26 1.34 14.20
N PHE A 416 5.10 1.33 14.85
CA PHE A 416 4.64 0.24 15.70
C PHE A 416 4.63 -1.10 14.97
N ARG A 417 4.05 -1.15 13.74
CA ARG A 417 4.09 -2.36 12.90
C ARG A 417 5.53 -2.83 12.64
N ARG A 418 6.46 -1.92 12.36
CA ARG A 418 7.86 -2.25 12.10
C ARG A 418 8.59 -2.77 13.31
N GLU A 419 8.26 -2.26 14.52
CA GLU A 419 8.83 -2.71 15.77
C GLU A 419 8.30 -4.08 16.19
N HIS A 420 7.11 -4.48 15.70
CA HIS A 420 6.42 -5.69 16.10
C HIS A 420 6.24 -6.69 14.94
N PRO A 421 7.22 -7.61 14.75
CA PRO A 421 7.19 -8.63 13.69
C PRO A 421 5.93 -9.50 13.68
N VAL A 422 5.21 -9.62 14.77
CA VAL A 422 3.97 -10.40 14.87
C VAL A 422 2.89 -9.92 13.89
N PHE A 423 2.92 -8.63 13.48
CA PHE A 423 1.96 -8.07 12.52
C PHE A 423 2.40 -8.19 11.05
N HIS A 424 3.64 -8.64 10.78
CA HIS A 424 4.16 -8.72 9.41
C HIS A 424 5.03 -9.97 9.19
N GLN A 425 4.41 -11.13 9.38
CA GLN A 425 5.07 -12.41 9.23
C GLN A 425 5.40 -12.73 7.75
N LYS A 426 6.40 -13.57 7.53
CA LYS A 426 6.78 -14.01 6.17
C LYS A 426 5.70 -14.90 5.55
N GLU A 427 5.09 -15.77 6.35
CA GLU A 427 4.09 -16.74 5.93
C GLU A 427 2.75 -16.47 6.62
N GLU A 428 1.68 -16.98 6.03
CA GLU A 428 0.34 -16.87 6.61
C GLU A 428 0.25 -17.58 7.96
N LEU A 429 -0.44 -16.97 8.91
CA LEU A 429 -0.69 -17.53 10.23
C LEU A 429 -1.68 -18.70 10.13
N THR A 430 -1.37 -19.79 10.82
CA THR A 430 -2.01 -21.09 10.60
C THR A 430 -3.19 -21.37 11.51
N LEU A 431 -3.40 -20.58 12.57
CA LEU A 431 -4.39 -20.81 13.64
C LEU A 431 -4.10 -22.07 14.47
N LEU A 432 -2.87 -22.57 14.41
CA LEU A 432 -2.47 -23.81 15.06
C LEU A 432 -1.34 -23.55 16.07
N ASP A 433 -1.31 -24.36 17.12
CA ASP A 433 -0.14 -24.47 18.00
C ASP A 433 0.90 -25.42 17.39
N SER A 434 1.54 -24.99 16.31
CA SER A 434 2.52 -25.78 15.57
C SER A 434 3.83 -26.03 16.33
N ARG A 435 4.07 -25.31 17.44
CA ARG A 435 5.28 -25.41 18.26
C ARG A 435 5.05 -26.01 19.64
N GLY A 436 3.80 -26.37 20.00
CA GLY A 436 3.46 -26.90 21.33
C GLY A 436 3.67 -25.89 22.46
N LEU A 437 3.34 -24.62 22.22
CA LEU A 437 3.53 -23.51 23.15
C LEU A 437 2.32 -23.27 24.05
N GLY A 438 1.23 -24.03 23.85
CA GLY A 438 -0.02 -23.92 24.60
C GLY A 438 -1.02 -22.91 24.05
N ILE A 439 -0.62 -22.12 23.05
CA ILE A 439 -1.47 -21.16 22.32
C ILE A 439 -1.12 -21.18 20.82
N PRO A 440 -2.09 -20.97 19.92
CA PRO A 440 -1.82 -20.87 18.48
C PRO A 440 -1.07 -19.59 18.13
N ASP A 441 -0.53 -19.54 16.90
CA ASP A 441 0.12 -18.34 16.34
C ASP A 441 -0.85 -17.16 16.20
N LEU A 442 -2.13 -17.44 15.88
CA LEU A 442 -3.24 -16.50 15.82
C LEU A 442 -4.48 -17.16 16.39
N SER A 443 -5.30 -16.42 17.10
CA SER A 443 -6.61 -16.89 17.53
C SER A 443 -7.68 -15.79 17.44
N PHE A 444 -8.92 -16.23 17.25
CA PHE A 444 -10.07 -15.34 17.19
C PHE A 444 -11.00 -15.56 18.40
N HIS A 445 -11.62 -14.48 18.84
CA HIS A 445 -12.46 -14.40 20.00
C HIS A 445 -13.73 -13.59 19.66
N GLY A 446 -14.81 -13.84 20.38
CA GLY A 446 -16.00 -13.00 20.39
C GLY A 446 -16.09 -12.20 21.69
N GLU A 447 -17.30 -11.94 22.17
CA GLU A 447 -17.54 -11.43 23.53
C GLU A 447 -17.04 -12.42 24.60
N SER A 448 -17.03 -13.72 24.27
CA SER A 448 -16.38 -14.77 25.06
C SER A 448 -15.03 -15.12 24.48
N ALA A 449 -14.05 -15.32 25.36
CA ALA A 449 -12.71 -15.76 24.96
C ALA A 449 -12.76 -17.10 24.23
N TRP A 450 -11.96 -17.26 23.16
CA TRP A 450 -11.85 -18.49 22.36
C TRP A 450 -13.11 -18.93 21.60
N GLN A 451 -14.15 -18.06 21.57
CA GLN A 451 -15.41 -18.32 20.93
C GLN A 451 -15.76 -17.19 19.93
N PRO A 452 -15.14 -17.18 18.73
CA PRO A 452 -15.54 -16.23 17.70
C PRO A 452 -16.97 -16.55 17.25
N ASP A 453 -17.82 -15.54 17.26
CA ASP A 453 -19.21 -15.66 16.85
C ASP A 453 -19.41 -15.05 15.46
N ARG A 454 -19.73 -15.90 14.47
CA ARG A 454 -19.90 -15.52 13.07
C ARG A 454 -21.35 -15.30 12.65
N GLU A 455 -22.28 -15.30 13.62
CA GLU A 455 -23.68 -15.04 13.32
C GLU A 455 -23.85 -13.68 12.61
N PRO A 456 -24.73 -13.56 11.62
CA PRO A 456 -24.85 -12.37 10.78
C PRO A 456 -25.01 -11.05 11.54
N TYR A 457 -25.71 -11.09 12.68
CA TYR A 457 -25.94 -9.90 13.50
C TYR A 457 -24.76 -9.52 14.38
N ARG A 458 -23.72 -10.33 14.48
CA ARG A 458 -22.53 -10.05 15.29
C ARG A 458 -21.61 -9.05 14.61
N ARG A 459 -21.08 -8.16 15.43
CA ARG A 459 -20.16 -7.06 15.03
C ARG A 459 -18.98 -6.91 15.98
N GLN A 460 -18.69 -7.95 16.76
CA GLN A 460 -17.64 -8.01 17.75
C GLN A 460 -16.60 -9.05 17.34
N LEU A 461 -15.34 -8.64 17.38
CA LEU A 461 -14.20 -9.52 17.06
C LEU A 461 -13.03 -9.22 17.96
N GLY A 462 -12.47 -10.26 18.59
CA GLY A 462 -11.16 -10.24 19.22
C GLY A 462 -10.16 -11.02 18.36
N VAL A 463 -8.93 -10.49 18.21
CA VAL A 463 -7.85 -11.13 17.47
C VAL A 463 -6.60 -11.13 18.34
N MET A 464 -6.13 -12.31 18.74
CA MET A 464 -4.90 -12.45 19.53
C MET A 464 -3.76 -12.92 18.63
N PHE A 465 -2.74 -12.11 18.51
CA PHE A 465 -1.48 -12.39 17.81
C PHE A 465 -0.45 -12.88 18.83
N SER A 466 -0.01 -14.13 18.71
CA SER A 466 0.96 -14.70 19.65
C SER A 466 2.39 -14.31 19.30
N GLY A 467 2.98 -13.43 20.10
CA GLY A 467 4.38 -13.02 19.93
C GLY A 467 5.38 -14.16 20.12
N LEU A 468 4.98 -15.27 20.74
CA LEU A 468 5.84 -16.45 20.92
C LEU A 468 6.32 -17.08 19.61
N TYR A 469 5.57 -16.86 18.52
CA TYR A 469 5.90 -17.34 17.18
C TYR A 469 6.80 -16.37 16.41
N ALA A 470 6.81 -15.09 16.80
CA ALA A 470 7.53 -14.00 16.15
C ALA A 470 8.75 -13.49 16.94
N GLU A 471 9.02 -14.05 18.13
CA GLU A 471 10.00 -13.52 19.11
C GLU A 471 9.68 -12.08 19.55
N ASP A 472 8.38 -11.81 19.72
CA ASP A 472 7.79 -10.51 19.99
C ASP A 472 6.84 -10.58 21.19
N GLU A 473 6.19 -9.49 21.56
CA GLU A 473 5.10 -9.44 22.53
C GLU A 473 3.81 -10.04 21.93
N THR A 474 2.93 -10.51 22.81
CA THR A 474 1.59 -10.98 22.42
C THR A 474 0.61 -9.83 22.49
N PHE A 475 -0.19 -9.65 21.43
CA PHE A 475 -1.18 -8.58 21.32
C PHE A 475 -2.58 -9.14 21.20
N LEU A 476 -3.55 -8.40 21.74
CA LEU A 476 -4.99 -8.68 21.58
C LEU A 476 -5.70 -7.43 21.06
N LEU A 477 -6.16 -7.52 19.82
CA LEU A 477 -6.97 -6.49 19.17
C LEU A 477 -8.45 -6.78 19.42
N LEU A 478 -9.15 -5.88 20.08
CA LEU A 478 -10.58 -5.99 20.34
C LEU A 478 -11.35 -4.97 19.49
N CYS A 479 -12.30 -5.43 18.70
CA CYS A 479 -13.08 -4.62 17.78
C CYS A 479 -14.56 -4.68 18.14
N ASN A 480 -15.17 -3.52 18.39
CA ASN A 480 -16.60 -3.35 18.51
C ASN A 480 -17.11 -2.44 17.39
N PHE A 481 -17.67 -3.01 16.32
CA PHE A 481 -18.25 -2.24 15.20
C PHE A 481 -19.73 -1.91 15.42
N HIS A 482 -20.33 -2.41 16.51
CA HIS A 482 -21.71 -2.14 16.89
C HIS A 482 -21.87 -0.69 17.40
N TRP A 483 -23.09 -0.18 17.39
CA TRP A 483 -23.45 1.15 17.88
C TRP A 483 -23.80 1.18 19.37
N GLU A 484 -23.66 0.06 20.08
CA GLU A 484 -23.79 -0.09 21.53
C GLU A 484 -22.48 -0.54 22.16
N GLU A 485 -22.37 -0.36 23.48
CA GLU A 485 -21.25 -0.87 24.28
C GLU A 485 -21.32 -2.40 24.38
N HIS A 486 -20.18 -3.05 24.26
CA HIS A 486 -20.07 -4.51 24.40
C HIS A 486 -18.94 -4.88 25.36
N ARG A 487 -19.18 -5.97 26.11
CA ARG A 487 -18.26 -6.54 27.08
C ARG A 487 -17.53 -7.73 26.48
N PHE A 488 -16.22 -7.70 26.54
CA PHE A 488 -15.35 -8.81 26.13
C PHE A 488 -14.74 -9.48 27.34
N LEU A 489 -14.90 -10.79 27.47
CA LEU A 489 -14.12 -11.62 28.35
C LEU A 489 -12.77 -11.90 27.67
N LEU A 490 -11.67 -11.59 28.35
CA LEU A 490 -10.35 -11.66 27.75
C LEU A 490 -9.77 -13.08 27.86
N PRO A 491 -9.07 -13.59 26.84
CA PRO A 491 -8.27 -14.79 26.97
C PRO A 491 -7.16 -14.53 28.01
N HIS A 492 -6.71 -15.59 28.69
CA HIS A 492 -5.55 -15.45 29.56
C HIS A 492 -4.32 -15.04 28.76
N PRO A 493 -3.58 -14.01 29.18
CA PRO A 493 -2.33 -13.65 28.56
C PRO A 493 -1.25 -14.75 28.82
N PRO A 494 -0.13 -14.74 28.10
CA PRO A 494 0.99 -15.65 28.36
C PRO A 494 1.40 -15.63 29.83
N ALA A 495 1.87 -16.79 30.38
CA ALA A 495 2.22 -16.93 31.76
C ALA A 495 3.23 -15.87 32.24
N GLY A 496 2.93 -15.22 33.36
CA GLY A 496 3.75 -14.16 33.95
C GLY A 496 3.52 -12.76 33.34
N THR A 497 2.46 -12.60 32.56
CA THR A 497 2.09 -11.30 31.98
C THR A 497 0.65 -10.93 32.35
N ASN A 498 0.31 -9.64 32.17
CA ASN A 498 -1.04 -9.10 32.27
C ASN A 498 -1.37 -8.30 31.02
N TRP A 499 -2.65 -8.19 30.67
CA TRP A 499 -3.07 -7.30 29.61
C TRP A 499 -2.93 -5.82 30.00
N ALA A 500 -2.27 -5.04 29.15
CA ALA A 500 -2.10 -3.60 29.27
C ALA A 500 -2.65 -2.89 28.03
N MET A 501 -3.29 -1.74 28.19
CA MET A 501 -3.83 -0.98 27.07
C MET A 501 -2.73 -0.18 26.37
N VAL A 502 -2.51 -0.44 25.08
CA VAL A 502 -1.60 0.32 24.21
C VAL A 502 -2.34 1.41 23.44
N ILE A 503 -3.50 1.06 22.86
CA ILE A 503 -4.30 1.99 22.05
C ILE A 503 -5.78 1.82 22.40
N ASP A 504 -6.49 2.94 22.52
CA ASP A 504 -7.96 3.00 22.59
C ASP A 504 -8.46 4.09 21.62
N SER A 505 -9.11 3.68 20.53
CA SER A 505 -9.58 4.59 19.47
C SER A 505 -10.62 5.62 19.94
N CYS A 506 -11.28 5.39 21.09
CA CYS A 506 -12.22 6.33 21.68
C CYS A 506 -11.57 7.47 22.47
N ARG A 507 -10.34 7.26 22.91
CA ARG A 507 -9.61 8.27 23.69
C ARG A 507 -9.16 9.41 22.79
N GLU A 508 -9.44 10.65 23.16
CA GLU A 508 -9.00 11.85 22.42
C GLU A 508 -7.57 12.27 22.78
N GLU A 509 -7.20 12.12 24.05
CA GLU A 509 -5.86 12.46 24.52
C GLU A 509 -4.81 11.58 23.84
N GLN A 510 -3.70 12.20 23.44
CA GLN A 510 -2.57 11.53 22.76
C GLN A 510 -3.03 10.65 21.57
N ASN A 511 -4.10 11.06 20.86
CA ASN A 511 -4.69 10.32 19.74
C ASN A 511 -5.11 8.88 20.07
N GLY A 512 -5.42 8.58 21.31
CA GLY A 512 -5.79 7.25 21.77
C GLY A 512 -4.60 6.34 22.10
N ILE A 513 -3.38 6.82 22.01
CA ILE A 513 -2.15 6.08 22.29
C ILE A 513 -1.77 6.26 23.78
N TYR A 514 -1.38 5.19 24.44
CA TYR A 514 -0.77 5.25 25.77
C TYR A 514 0.75 5.21 25.60
N PRO A 515 1.49 6.11 26.27
CA PRO A 515 2.95 6.10 26.18
C PRO A 515 3.54 4.80 26.74
N LYS A 516 4.64 4.34 26.15
CA LYS A 516 5.36 3.15 26.66
C LYS A 516 5.79 3.36 28.12
N GLY A 517 5.45 2.39 28.97
CA GLY A 517 5.65 2.46 30.41
C GLY A 517 4.52 3.11 31.21
N GLU A 518 3.48 3.64 30.54
CA GLU A 518 2.27 4.21 31.15
C GLU A 518 1.02 3.42 30.75
N HIS A 519 1.18 2.22 30.22
CA HIS A 519 0.07 1.38 29.77
C HIS A 519 -0.79 0.94 30.96
N PRO A 520 -2.10 1.28 30.99
CA PRO A 520 -2.97 0.85 32.08
C PRO A 520 -3.15 -0.68 32.08
N LEU A 521 -2.84 -1.32 33.19
CA LEU A 521 -3.07 -2.75 33.37
C LEU A 521 -4.55 -3.06 33.58
N LEU A 522 -5.03 -4.16 33.01
CA LEU A 522 -6.37 -4.68 33.22
C LEU A 522 -6.36 -5.78 34.27
N SER A 523 -7.10 -5.59 35.37
CA SER A 523 -7.16 -6.52 36.51
C SER A 523 -8.32 -7.52 36.42
N ASP A 524 -9.37 -7.19 35.66
CA ASP A 524 -10.69 -7.83 35.84
C ASP A 524 -10.96 -8.97 34.85
N GLY A 525 -9.99 -9.34 33.98
CA GLY A 525 -10.18 -10.37 32.96
C GLY A 525 -11.26 -10.02 31.92
N GLU A 526 -11.70 -8.78 31.89
CA GLU A 526 -12.70 -8.27 30.96
C GLU A 526 -12.39 -6.85 30.50
N LYS A 527 -12.94 -6.47 29.34
CA LYS A 527 -12.89 -5.10 28.83
C LYS A 527 -14.23 -4.72 28.20
N ARG A 528 -14.76 -3.58 28.60
CA ARG A 528 -15.91 -2.97 27.92
C ARG A 528 -15.41 -2.04 26.84
N LEU A 529 -15.92 -2.22 25.63
CA LEU A 529 -15.65 -1.40 24.46
C LEU A 529 -16.83 -0.51 24.15
N LEU A 530 -16.58 0.78 24.06
CA LEU A 530 -17.57 1.76 23.63
C LEU A 530 -18.03 1.51 22.18
N PRO A 531 -19.18 2.09 21.77
CA PRO A 531 -19.66 1.94 20.40
C PRO A 531 -18.60 2.31 19.35
N ARG A 532 -18.50 1.50 18.29
CA ARG A 532 -17.64 1.76 17.15
C ARG A 532 -16.20 2.07 17.56
N SER A 533 -15.60 1.17 18.36
CA SER A 533 -14.25 1.36 18.86
C SER A 533 -13.38 0.12 18.69
N ILE A 534 -12.09 0.36 18.63
CA ILE A 534 -11.04 -0.67 18.61
C ILE A 534 -10.05 -0.36 19.72
N VAL A 535 -9.67 -1.40 20.47
CA VAL A 535 -8.68 -1.34 21.53
C VAL A 535 -7.57 -2.35 21.22
N LEU A 536 -6.33 -1.94 21.35
CA LEU A 536 -5.16 -2.82 21.28
C LEU A 536 -4.58 -3.00 22.67
N LEU A 537 -4.50 -4.26 23.09
CA LEU A 537 -3.86 -4.68 24.33
C LEU A 537 -2.53 -5.38 24.04
N GLN A 538 -1.57 -5.24 24.93
CA GLN A 538 -0.28 -5.93 24.93
C GLN A 538 -0.13 -6.75 26.20
N ALA A 539 0.44 -7.93 26.09
CA ALA A 539 0.77 -8.75 27.25
C ALA A 539 2.10 -8.26 27.85
N GLU A 540 2.03 -7.56 28.98
CA GLU A 540 3.21 -7.01 29.66
C GLU A 540 3.53 -7.80 30.94
N GLY A 541 4.80 -8.11 31.14
CA GLY A 541 5.26 -8.88 32.31
C GLY A 541 5.48 -8.02 33.56
N CYS A 542 5.12 -8.57 34.72
CA CYS A 542 5.61 -8.12 36.02
C CYS A 542 6.92 -8.84 36.37
N GLY A 543 7.91 -8.89 35.48
CA GLY A 543 9.18 -9.57 35.76
C GLY A 543 9.84 -10.15 34.52
N GLU A 544 11.14 -10.33 34.58
CA GLU A 544 12.05 -10.68 33.49
C GLU A 544 11.51 -11.78 32.56
N ILE A 545 11.57 -11.53 31.22
CA ILE A 545 11.38 -12.55 30.18
C ILE A 545 12.29 -13.75 30.51
N PRO A 546 11.78 -14.99 30.62
CA PRO A 546 12.62 -16.13 30.88
C PRO A 546 13.67 -16.28 29.79
N LYS A 547 14.90 -15.89 30.05
CA LYS A 547 16.03 -16.16 29.15
C LYS A 547 16.01 -17.65 28.84
N LYS A 548 15.81 -18.05 27.58
CA LYS A 548 15.91 -19.43 27.09
C LYS A 548 17.08 -20.11 27.78
N ARG A 549 16.84 -21.13 28.61
CA ARG A 549 17.89 -22.02 29.12
C ARG A 549 18.61 -22.56 27.87
N ARG A 550 19.76 -21.99 27.55
CA ARG A 550 20.70 -22.60 26.61
C ARG A 550 20.94 -24.02 27.10
N ARG A 551 20.30 -25.01 26.42
CA ARG A 551 20.64 -26.41 26.63
C ARG A 551 22.15 -26.50 26.40
N ARG A 552 22.91 -26.73 27.46
CA ARG A 552 24.30 -27.14 27.39
C ARG A 552 24.36 -28.50 26.70
N SER A 553 24.31 -28.54 25.38
CA SER A 553 24.65 -29.69 24.55
C SER A 553 26.15 -29.59 24.24
N GLY A 554 26.98 -29.98 25.19
CA GLY A 554 28.42 -29.84 24.91
C GLY A 554 29.34 -30.42 25.99
N GLN A 555 28.94 -31.48 26.69
CA GLN A 555 29.90 -32.17 27.57
C GLN A 555 29.64 -33.67 27.81
N ARG A 556 28.90 -34.34 26.92
CA ARG A 556 28.67 -35.79 27.02
C ARG A 556 29.12 -36.60 25.80
N ARG A 557 30.01 -36.06 24.95
CA ARG A 557 30.52 -36.74 23.74
C ARG A 557 32.03 -36.97 23.70
N LYS A 558 32.75 -36.83 24.86
CA LYS A 558 34.19 -37.15 24.93
C LYS A 558 34.53 -38.34 25.80
N LYS A 559 33.56 -39.06 26.38
CA LYS A 559 33.83 -40.29 27.16
C LYS A 559 33.37 -41.59 26.49
N SER A 560 32.75 -41.56 25.31
CA SER A 560 32.35 -42.77 24.55
C SER A 560 33.26 -43.09 23.36
N SER A 561 34.22 -42.23 22.99
CA SER A 561 35.18 -42.52 21.94
C SER A 561 36.49 -43.19 22.41
N GLU A 562 36.83 -43.14 23.69
CA GLU A 562 38.00 -43.85 24.23
C GLU A 562 37.72 -45.30 24.64
N ALA A 563 36.43 -45.64 24.90
CA ALA A 563 36.06 -47.04 25.18
C ALA A 563 35.88 -47.90 23.90
N GLY A 564 35.64 -47.26 22.73
CA GLY A 564 35.48 -47.95 21.44
C GLY A 564 36.78 -48.26 20.72
N GLN A 565 37.87 -47.57 21.06
CA GLN A 565 39.17 -47.81 20.44
C GLN A 565 40.01 -48.90 21.14
N ARG A 566 39.73 -49.21 22.42
CA ARG A 566 40.40 -50.36 23.13
C ARG A 566 39.78 -51.72 22.79
N ALA A 567 38.51 -51.76 22.37
CA ALA A 567 37.83 -53.03 22.01
C ALA A 567 38.12 -53.54 20.59
N VAL A 568 38.72 -52.71 19.73
CA VAL A 568 39.08 -53.11 18.35
C VAL A 568 40.54 -53.54 18.24
N GLN A 569 41.44 -53.21 19.21
CA GLN A 569 42.84 -53.66 19.22
C GLN A 569 43.06 -55.04 19.87
N GLU A 570 42.11 -55.50 20.70
CA GLU A 570 42.23 -56.85 21.32
C GLU A 570 41.62 -58.00 20.48
N LYS A 571 41.09 -57.74 19.27
CA LYS A 571 40.52 -58.75 18.39
C LYS A 571 41.35 -59.05 17.13
N GLN A 572 42.57 -58.51 17.02
CA GLN A 572 43.45 -58.76 15.87
C GLN A 572 44.71 -59.59 16.20
N GLU A 573 44.85 -60.13 17.42
CA GLU A 573 46.04 -60.97 17.81
C GLU A 573 45.72 -62.43 18.12
N VAL A 574 44.63 -63.02 17.64
CA VAL A 574 44.46 -64.48 17.75
C VAL A 574 43.84 -65.01 16.47
N LEU A 575 44.70 -65.47 15.58
CA LEU A 575 44.55 -66.68 14.75
C LEU A 575 45.78 -66.87 13.89
N PRO A 576 46.21 -68.15 13.75
CA PRO A 576 47.59 -68.55 13.37
C PRO A 576 47.93 -68.33 11.90
#